data_f0af25c321e1e463357f0f25b53a0854
#
_entry.id   f0af25c321e1e463357f0f25b53a0854
#
_cell.length_a   1.000
_cell.length_b   1.000
_cell.length_c   1.000
_cell.angle_alpha   90.00
_cell.angle_beta   90.00
_cell.angle_gamma   90.00
#
_symmetry.space_group_name_H-M   'P 1'
#
loop_
_entity.id
_entity.type
_entity.pdbx_description
1 polymer ?
#
loop_
_entity_poly.entity_id
_entity_poly.type
_entity_poly.pdbx_seq_one_letter_code
_entity_poly.pdbx_strand_id
1 'polypeptide(L)' 'MELSDIKNKQALSEQLERYSIIADQLADNIQDLGKLEIASDKIKDIETAKSMIYRASRALSMVAEGLKEEN' A
#
# COMPACT_ATOMS: atom_id res chain seq x y z
N MET A 1 -8.94 -10.87 8.66
CA MET A 1 -10.25 -10.20 8.64
C MET A 1 -11.20 -10.86 7.66
N GLU A 2 -12.42 -11.09 8.05
CA GLU A 2 -13.45 -11.62 7.16
C GLU A 2 -14.22 -10.49 6.51
N LEU A 3 -14.59 -10.66 5.25
CA LEU A 3 -15.34 -9.64 4.51
C LEU A 3 -16.68 -9.32 5.17
N SER A 4 -17.27 -10.28 5.88
CA SER A 4 -18.53 -10.08 6.60
C SER A 4 -18.44 -9.03 7.72
N ASP A 5 -17.22 -8.68 8.16
CA ASP A 5 -17.03 -7.67 9.19
C ASP A 5 -17.10 -6.25 8.62
N ILE A 6 -17.04 -6.10 7.31
CA ILE A 6 -17.09 -4.79 6.65
C ILE A 6 -18.57 -4.50 6.34
N LYS A 7 -19.22 -3.75 7.21
CA LYS A 7 -20.68 -3.52 7.13
C LYS A 7 -21.07 -2.09 6.74
N ASN A 8 -20.12 -1.17 6.73
CA ASN A 8 -20.42 0.22 6.39
C ASN A 8 -19.19 0.90 5.80
N LYS A 9 -19.38 2.13 5.30
CA LYS A 9 -18.31 2.87 4.63
C LYS A 9 -17.17 3.21 5.57
N GLN A 10 -17.45 3.46 6.83
CA GLN A 10 -16.39 3.77 7.80
C GLN A 10 -15.49 2.56 8.03
N ALA A 11 -16.06 1.38 8.21
CA ALA A 11 -15.28 0.16 8.39
C ALA A 11 -14.44 -0.13 7.14
N LEU A 12 -15.00 0.07 5.95
CA LEU A 12 -14.28 -0.10 4.71
C LEU A 12 -13.12 0.90 4.61
N SER A 13 -13.36 2.16 4.94
CA SER A 13 -12.33 3.21 4.93
C SER A 13 -11.18 2.85 5.87
N GLU A 14 -11.48 2.41 7.08
CA GLU A 14 -10.44 2.02 8.04
C GLU A 14 -9.60 0.85 7.53
N GLN A 15 -10.23 -0.11 6.89
CA GLN A 15 -9.51 -1.26 6.35
C GLN A 15 -8.59 -0.85 5.20
N LEU A 16 -9.06 0.05 4.33
CA LEU A 16 -8.24 0.57 3.24
C LEU A 16 -7.03 1.34 3.77
N GLU A 17 -7.21 2.12 4.84
CA GLU A 17 -6.10 2.82 5.47
C GLU A 17 -5.05 1.85 6.02
N ARG A 18 -5.50 0.74 6.62
CA ARG A 18 -4.57 -0.28 7.12
C ARG A 18 -3.77 -0.88 5.98
N TYR A 19 -4.42 -1.20 4.87
CA TYR A 19 -3.72 -1.74 3.71
C TYR A 19 -2.78 -0.71 3.09
N SER A 20 -3.12 0.57 3.13
CA SER A 20 -2.24 1.64 2.70
C SER A 20 -0.94 1.64 3.51
N ILE A 21 -1.04 1.51 4.83
CA ILE A 21 0.12 1.47 5.71
C ILE A 21 0.96 0.22 5.43
N ILE A 22 0.31 -0.93 5.24
CA ILE A 22 1.00 -2.18 4.91
C ILE A 22 1.74 -2.05 3.57
N ALA A 23 1.11 -1.41 2.58
CA ALA A 23 1.75 -1.19 1.29
C ALA A 23 2.99 -0.30 1.41
N ASP A 24 2.93 0.76 2.24
CA ASP A 24 4.09 1.61 2.48
C ASP A 24 5.23 0.83 3.12
N GLN A 25 4.92 -0.01 4.10
CA GLN A 25 5.92 -0.85 4.75
C GLN A 25 6.53 -1.85 3.77
N LEU A 26 5.70 -2.42 2.91
CA LEU A 26 6.18 -3.35 1.89
C LEU A 26 7.12 -2.65 0.92
N ALA A 27 6.79 -1.45 0.50
CA ALA A 27 7.66 -0.67 -0.39
C ALA A 27 9.02 -0.38 0.25
N ASP A 28 9.01 -0.02 1.54
CA ASP A 28 10.25 0.22 2.27
C ASP A 28 11.10 -1.06 2.37
N ASN A 29 10.47 -2.19 2.61
CA ASN A 29 11.18 -3.47 2.66
C ASN A 29 11.76 -3.84 1.30
N ILE A 30 11.05 -3.56 0.23
CA ILE A 30 11.55 -3.82 -1.12
C ILE A 30 12.74 -2.92 -1.42
N GLN A 31 12.71 -1.68 -0.97
CA GLN A 31 13.85 -0.78 -1.12
C GLN A 31 15.10 -1.35 -0.44
N ASP A 32 14.95 -1.90 0.75
CA ASP A 32 16.06 -2.51 1.48
C ASP A 32 16.63 -3.71 0.73
N LEU A 33 15.77 -4.51 0.11
CA LEU A 33 16.24 -5.64 -0.70
C LEU A 33 17.09 -5.17 -1.90
N GLY A 34 16.75 -4.01 -2.45
CA GLY A 34 17.50 -3.42 -3.55
C GLY A 34 18.92 -3.01 -3.18
N LYS A 35 19.22 -2.89 -1.89
CA LYS A 35 20.57 -2.54 -1.42
C LYS A 35 21.51 -3.75 -1.37
N LEU A 36 20.98 -4.95 -1.51
CA LEU A 36 21.79 -6.16 -1.52
C LEU A 36 22.63 -6.22 -2.80
N GLU A 37 23.87 -6.66 -2.67
CA GLU A 37 24.78 -6.77 -3.81
C GLU A 37 24.25 -7.70 -4.89
N ILE A 38 23.59 -8.78 -4.49
CA ILE A 38 23.02 -9.75 -5.44
C ILE A 38 21.86 -9.16 -6.25
N ALA A 39 21.32 -8.02 -5.84
CA ALA A 39 20.22 -7.36 -6.55
C ALA A 39 20.70 -6.26 -7.49
N SER A 40 22.02 -6.06 -7.63
CA SER A 40 22.59 -4.93 -8.35
C SER A 40 22.17 -4.84 -9.83
N ASP A 41 21.94 -5.97 -10.47
CA ASP A 41 21.51 -6.02 -11.89
C ASP A 41 20.00 -5.81 -12.05
N LYS A 42 19.25 -5.74 -10.97
CA LYS A 42 17.80 -5.57 -10.96
C LYS A 42 17.32 -4.32 -10.23
N ILE A 43 18.24 -3.40 -9.93
CA ILE A 43 17.91 -2.21 -9.14
C ILE A 43 16.77 -1.40 -9.79
N LYS A 44 16.81 -1.21 -11.10
CA LYS A 44 15.77 -0.45 -11.78
C LYS A 44 14.39 -1.12 -11.68
N ASP A 45 14.36 -2.43 -11.81
CA ASP A 45 13.11 -3.19 -11.70
C ASP A 45 12.56 -3.12 -10.27
N ILE A 46 13.45 -3.20 -9.29
CA ILE A 46 13.07 -3.09 -7.88
C ILE A 46 12.53 -1.70 -7.57
N GLU A 47 13.17 -0.64 -8.09
CA GLU A 47 12.69 0.73 -7.93
C GLU A 47 11.32 0.94 -8.58
N THR A 48 11.10 0.36 -9.75
CA THR A 48 9.82 0.43 -10.43
C THR A 48 8.73 -0.26 -9.61
N ALA A 49 9.02 -1.45 -9.09
CA ALA A 49 8.08 -2.17 -8.23
C ALA A 49 7.74 -1.37 -6.98
N LYS A 50 8.75 -0.79 -6.34
CA LYS A 50 8.56 0.07 -5.16
C LYS A 50 7.64 1.24 -5.48
N SER A 51 7.89 1.92 -6.60
CA SER A 51 7.08 3.07 -7.03
C SER A 51 5.63 2.70 -7.25
N MET A 52 5.39 1.54 -7.86
CA MET A 52 4.02 1.05 -8.09
C MET A 52 3.30 0.77 -6.78
N ILE A 53 4.01 0.25 -5.79
CA ILE A 53 3.43 -0.03 -4.48
C ILE A 53 3.10 1.27 -3.76
N TYR A 54 3.96 2.29 -3.82
CA TYR A 54 3.65 3.60 -3.26
C TYR A 54 2.43 4.24 -3.92
N ARG A 55 2.29 4.10 -5.24
CA ARG A 55 1.11 4.60 -5.94
C ARG A 55 -0.15 3.88 -5.48
N ALA A 56 -0.06 2.57 -5.30
CA ALA A 56 -1.19 1.79 -4.80
C ALA A 56 -1.57 2.22 -3.38
N SER A 57 -0.58 2.45 -2.52
CA SER A 57 -0.81 2.94 -1.17
C SER A 57 -1.55 4.27 -1.19
N ARG A 58 -1.10 5.20 -2.02
CA ARG A 58 -1.73 6.52 -2.14
C ARG A 58 -3.16 6.39 -2.66
N ALA A 59 -3.39 5.53 -3.64
CA ALA A 59 -4.72 5.29 -4.18
C ALA A 59 -5.66 4.74 -3.10
N LEU A 60 -5.18 3.81 -2.28
CA LEU A 60 -5.96 3.27 -1.16
C LEU A 60 -6.34 4.35 -0.17
N SER A 61 -5.39 5.23 0.18
CA SER A 61 -5.64 6.35 1.08
C SER A 61 -6.69 7.30 0.51
N MET A 62 -6.62 7.58 -0.79
CA MET A 62 -7.57 8.49 -1.43
C MET A 62 -8.98 7.92 -1.42
N VAL A 63 -9.13 6.63 -1.68
CA VAL A 63 -10.43 5.97 -1.62
C VAL A 63 -10.96 6.00 -0.18
N ALA A 64 -10.10 5.74 0.80
CA ALA A 64 -10.48 5.77 2.21
C ALA A 64 -11.00 7.16 2.62
N GLU A 65 -10.31 8.22 2.21
CA GLU A 65 -10.74 9.59 2.51
C GLU A 65 -12.06 9.94 1.83
N GLY A 66 -12.23 9.52 0.58
CA GLY A 66 -13.48 9.73 -0.14
C GLY A 66 -14.65 9.06 0.56
N LEU A 67 -14.45 7.87 1.09
CA LEU A 67 -15.49 7.17 1.83
C LEU A 67 -15.86 7.90 3.13
N LYS A 68 -14.88 8.47 3.81
CA LYS A 68 -15.14 9.26 5.03
C LYS A 68 -15.93 10.51 4.73
N GLU A 69 -15.66 11.18 3.61
CA GLU A 69 -16.37 12.39 3.22
C GLU A 69 -17.83 12.10 2.87
N GLU A 70 -18.14 10.90 2.42
CA GLU A 70 -19.51 10.50 2.09
C GLU A 70 -20.37 10.23 3.33
N ASN A 71 -19.75 10.07 4.47
CA ASN A 71 -20.47 9.88 5.72
C ASN A 71 -20.82 11.24 6.33
#